data_73d81f17c838558cba1ee7ba7f7bc0e8
#
_entry.id   73d81f17c838558cba1ee7ba7f7bc0e8
#
_cell.length_a   1.000
_cell.length_b   1.000
_cell.length_c   1.000
_cell.angle_alpha   90.00
_cell.angle_beta   90.00
_cell.angle_gamma   90.00
#
_symmetry.space_group_name_H-M   'P 1'
#
loop_
_entity.id
_entity.type
_entity.pdbx_description
1 polymer ?
#
loop_
_entity_poly.entity_id
_entity_poly.type
_entity_poly.pdbx_seq_one_letter_code
_entity_poly.pdbx_strand_id
1 'polypeptide(L)'
;MVDDVRHRARKRFGQNFLVDRQVIAAIISAIHPQPKDNLVEIGPGLGALTTPLLRLLNHLTVIEIDRDIVAQLQRDHSQDKLTIHSIDALKFDFSALGGDQRIVGNLPYNISTPLLFHLSRFCTYIRDMYFMLQKEVVERMVAEPSTSSYGRLSVMLQYRFAMEQIFTVPPESFRPVPKVESAIVVMRPLNKNAPVANDEALFSRIVTAAFSQRRKTLRNTLSAYLRGEDFNCLAIDANLRAENLTVRQYVSIADYCLSRSHK
;
A
#
# COMPACT_ATOMS: atom_id res chain seq x y z
N MET A 1 40.02 -15.88 2.92
CA MET A 1 38.83 -16.48 2.30
C MET A 1 37.66 -16.13 3.23
N VAL A 2 36.91 -15.09 2.87
CA VAL A 2 35.70 -14.71 3.62
C VAL A 2 34.60 -15.56 3.01
N ASP A 3 34.05 -16.50 3.78
CA ASP A 3 32.86 -17.25 3.40
C ASP A 3 31.73 -16.27 3.11
N ASP A 4 31.47 -16.03 1.82
CA ASP A 4 30.33 -15.31 1.30
C ASP A 4 29.09 -16.18 1.55
N VAL A 5 28.57 -16.16 2.80
CA VAL A 5 27.30 -16.82 3.16
C VAL A 5 26.19 -16.05 2.46
N ARG A 6 25.98 -16.36 1.18
CA ARG A 6 24.87 -15.81 0.40
C ARG A 6 23.56 -16.18 1.09
N HIS A 7 22.91 -15.20 1.69
CA HIS A 7 21.60 -15.38 2.28
C HIS A 7 20.66 -16.03 1.26
N ARG A 8 20.09 -17.20 1.61
CA ARG A 8 19.15 -17.91 0.74
C ARG A 8 17.74 -17.41 0.94
N ALA A 9 17.11 -16.92 -0.15
CA ALA A 9 15.74 -16.47 -0.13
C ALA A 9 14.79 -17.47 0.54
N ARG A 10 14.05 -17.03 1.54
CA ARG A 10 13.15 -17.86 2.32
C ARG A 10 11.75 -17.82 1.72
N LYS A 11 11.26 -18.94 1.18
CA LYS A 11 9.93 -19.06 0.57
C LYS A 11 8.80 -18.57 1.49
N ARG A 12 8.92 -18.82 2.82
CA ARG A 12 7.91 -18.38 3.81
C ARG A 12 7.75 -16.87 3.89
N PHE A 13 8.76 -16.10 3.51
CA PHE A 13 8.72 -14.63 3.48
C PHE A 13 8.44 -14.07 2.07
N GLY A 14 8.29 -14.92 1.05
CA GLY A 14 8.02 -14.47 -0.32
C GLY A 14 9.13 -13.58 -0.90
N GLN A 15 10.39 -13.79 -0.51
CA GLN A 15 11.51 -12.93 -0.85
C GLN A 15 11.90 -13.05 -2.33
N ASN A 16 11.87 -11.93 -3.06
CA ASN A 16 12.49 -11.73 -4.35
C ASN A 16 13.38 -10.49 -4.24
N PHE A 17 14.71 -10.69 -4.23
CA PHE A 17 15.66 -9.60 -4.05
C PHE A 17 15.88 -8.85 -5.35
N LEU A 18 15.71 -7.53 -5.33
CA LEU A 18 16.02 -6.66 -6.45
C LEU A 18 17.53 -6.62 -6.66
N VAL A 19 17.98 -6.88 -7.90
CA VAL A 19 19.41 -6.91 -8.25
C VAL A 19 19.75 -6.00 -9.42
N ASP A 20 18.77 -5.50 -10.15
CA ASP A 20 18.93 -4.62 -11.29
C ASP A 20 19.30 -3.19 -10.84
N ARG A 21 20.52 -2.78 -11.16
CA ARG A 21 21.06 -1.48 -10.77
C ARG A 21 20.35 -0.30 -11.45
N GLN A 22 19.84 -0.48 -12.67
CA GLN A 22 19.13 0.58 -13.38
C GLN A 22 17.75 0.81 -12.72
N VAL A 23 17.05 -0.27 -12.39
CA VAL A 23 15.79 -0.20 -11.64
C VAL A 23 16.00 0.42 -10.26
N ILE A 24 17.04 0.02 -9.53
CA ILE A 24 17.40 0.63 -8.23
C ILE A 24 17.61 2.15 -8.39
N ALA A 25 18.38 2.56 -9.38
CA ALA A 25 18.63 3.98 -9.63
C ALA A 25 17.36 4.76 -9.99
N ALA A 26 16.47 4.15 -10.81
CA ALA A 26 15.19 4.75 -11.16
C ALA A 26 14.25 4.90 -9.94
N ILE A 27 14.23 3.91 -9.03
CA ILE A 27 13.47 3.98 -7.78
C ILE A 27 14.01 5.12 -6.89
N ILE A 28 15.31 5.19 -6.67
CA ILE A 28 15.94 6.26 -5.87
C ILE A 28 15.64 7.63 -6.48
N SER A 29 15.71 7.76 -7.81
CA SER A 29 15.36 9.00 -8.50
C SER A 29 13.89 9.38 -8.30
N ALA A 30 12.97 8.42 -8.36
CA ALA A 30 11.53 8.66 -8.14
C ALA A 30 11.23 9.07 -6.68
N ILE A 31 11.91 8.47 -5.71
CA ILE A 31 11.78 8.86 -4.29
C ILE A 31 12.35 10.27 -4.07
N HIS A 32 13.42 10.63 -4.75
CA HIS A 32 14.12 11.91 -4.60
C HIS A 32 14.42 12.26 -3.13
N PRO A 33 15.15 11.38 -2.38
CA PRO A 33 15.35 11.53 -0.95
C PRO A 33 16.20 12.77 -0.62
N GLN A 34 15.83 13.45 0.46
CA GLN A 34 16.57 14.59 0.98
C GLN A 34 17.31 14.19 2.28
N PRO A 35 18.48 14.76 2.60
CA PRO A 35 19.31 14.34 3.75
C PRO A 35 18.56 14.27 5.09
N LYS A 36 17.55 15.11 5.29
CA LYS A 36 16.76 15.21 6.54
C LYS A 36 15.41 14.52 6.48
N ASP A 37 15.08 13.79 5.42
CA ASP A 37 13.83 13.07 5.34
C ASP A 37 13.71 12.03 6.46
N ASN A 38 12.53 11.94 7.07
CA ASN A 38 12.15 10.84 7.96
C ASN A 38 11.77 9.63 7.10
N LEU A 39 12.78 8.92 6.57
CA LEU A 39 12.59 7.83 5.62
C LEU A 39 12.62 6.48 6.35
N VAL A 40 11.62 5.66 6.04
CA VAL A 40 11.41 4.33 6.61
C VAL A 40 11.37 3.31 5.49
N GLU A 41 12.28 2.33 5.51
CA GLU A 41 12.26 1.21 4.55
C GLU A 41 11.65 -0.04 5.20
N ILE A 42 10.63 -0.60 4.54
CA ILE A 42 10.00 -1.86 4.97
C ILE A 42 10.56 -3.00 4.12
N GLY A 43 11.15 -4.00 4.78
CA GLY A 43 11.72 -5.17 4.11
C GLY A 43 12.96 -4.82 3.28
N PRO A 44 14.03 -4.32 3.90
CA PRO A 44 15.27 -3.91 3.20
C PRO A 44 15.92 -5.07 2.43
N GLY A 45 15.66 -6.31 2.82
CA GLY A 45 16.28 -7.48 2.22
C GLY A 45 17.80 -7.39 2.27
N LEU A 46 18.46 -7.67 1.17
CA LEU A 46 19.93 -7.58 1.07
C LEU A 46 20.46 -6.15 0.90
N GLY A 47 19.65 -5.14 1.18
CA GLY A 47 20.07 -3.74 1.17
C GLY A 47 20.11 -3.07 -0.21
N ALA A 48 19.33 -3.58 -1.17
CA ALA A 48 19.29 -3.04 -2.53
C ALA A 48 18.91 -1.56 -2.59
N LEU A 49 17.95 -1.13 -1.78
CA LEU A 49 17.58 0.28 -1.61
C LEU A 49 18.28 0.91 -0.41
N THR A 50 18.48 0.17 0.70
CA THR A 50 19.12 0.64 1.93
C THR A 50 20.48 1.31 1.65
N THR A 51 21.36 0.61 0.92
CA THR A 51 22.72 1.09 0.66
C THR A 51 22.76 2.41 -0.12
N PRO A 52 22.05 2.58 -1.27
CA PRO A 52 22.03 3.87 -1.96
C PRO A 52 21.26 4.94 -1.17
N LEU A 53 20.24 4.62 -0.40
CA LEU A 53 19.52 5.57 0.44
C LEU A 53 20.42 6.14 1.53
N LEU A 54 21.22 5.30 2.22
CA LEU A 54 22.16 5.73 3.26
C LEU A 54 23.31 6.64 2.76
N ARG A 55 23.55 6.67 1.45
CA ARG A 55 24.50 7.64 0.86
C ARG A 55 23.91 9.05 0.73
N LEU A 56 22.58 9.15 0.68
CA LEU A 56 21.84 10.39 0.45
C LEU A 56 21.20 10.94 1.73
N LEU A 57 20.91 10.08 2.70
CA LEU A 57 20.25 10.41 3.95
C LEU A 57 21.25 10.56 5.10
N ASN A 58 20.89 11.42 6.05
CA ASN A 58 21.60 11.49 7.33
C ASN A 58 21.29 10.26 8.19
N HIS A 59 20.07 9.77 8.12
CA HIS A 59 19.60 8.62 8.89
C HIS A 59 18.50 7.87 8.13
N LEU A 60 18.44 6.54 8.29
CA LEU A 60 17.40 5.67 7.73
C LEU A 60 16.87 4.75 8.84
N THR A 61 15.55 4.60 8.89
CA THR A 61 14.91 3.59 9.72
C THR A 61 14.50 2.40 8.86
N VAL A 62 14.75 1.16 9.29
CA VAL A 62 14.29 -0.05 8.60
C VAL A 62 13.47 -0.95 9.51
N ILE A 63 12.46 -1.61 8.92
CA ILE A 63 11.61 -2.59 9.59
C ILE A 63 11.80 -3.92 8.88
N GLU A 64 12.32 -4.93 9.60
CA GLU A 64 12.65 -6.24 9.04
C GLU A 64 12.32 -7.36 10.04
N ILE A 65 11.68 -8.42 9.56
CA ILE A 65 11.30 -9.58 10.37
C ILE A 65 12.36 -10.70 10.34
N ASP A 66 13.16 -10.77 9.28
CA ASP A 66 14.19 -11.79 9.12
C ASP A 66 15.46 -11.44 9.90
N ARG A 67 15.68 -12.16 11.01
CA ARG A 67 16.82 -11.94 11.94
C ARG A 67 18.19 -12.06 11.28
N ASP A 68 18.31 -12.88 10.22
CA ASP A 68 19.60 -13.04 9.53
C ASP A 68 19.91 -11.79 8.70
N ILE A 69 18.88 -11.22 8.05
CA ILE A 69 18.97 -9.93 7.34
C ILE A 69 19.29 -8.80 8.33
N VAL A 70 18.60 -8.76 9.48
CA VAL A 70 18.88 -7.78 10.55
C VAL A 70 20.35 -7.87 10.97
N ALA A 71 20.85 -9.07 11.25
CA ALA A 71 22.24 -9.26 11.66
C ALA A 71 23.25 -8.87 10.56
N GLN A 72 22.91 -9.08 9.29
CA GLN A 72 23.73 -8.63 8.16
C GLN A 72 23.75 -7.11 8.08
N LEU A 73 22.60 -6.43 8.11
CA LEU A 73 22.51 -4.98 8.05
C LEU A 73 23.25 -4.30 9.21
N GLN A 74 23.20 -4.89 10.42
CA GLN A 74 23.96 -4.39 11.58
C GLN A 74 25.48 -4.50 11.41
N ARG A 75 25.96 -5.51 10.66
CA ARG A 75 27.41 -5.62 10.34
C ARG A 75 27.83 -4.65 9.25
N ASP A 76 26.95 -4.42 8.27
CA ASP A 76 27.27 -3.68 7.05
C ASP A 76 27.15 -2.16 7.22
N HIS A 77 26.36 -1.70 8.22
CA HIS A 77 26.04 -0.29 8.41
C HIS A 77 26.19 0.16 9.86
N SER A 78 26.65 1.41 10.04
CA SER A 78 26.79 2.04 11.35
C SER A 78 25.44 2.33 11.98
N GLN A 79 25.31 2.12 13.30
CA GLN A 79 24.11 2.43 14.08
C GLN A 79 23.77 3.92 14.10
N ASP A 80 24.76 4.81 13.88
CA ASP A 80 24.51 6.25 13.80
C ASP A 80 23.68 6.64 12.57
N LYS A 81 23.72 5.82 11.51
CA LYS A 81 23.01 6.06 10.25
C LYS A 81 21.79 5.17 10.03
N LEU A 82 21.70 4.04 10.75
CA LEU A 82 20.67 3.04 10.51
C LEU A 82 20.05 2.58 11.83
N THR A 83 18.76 2.87 12.01
CA THR A 83 17.94 2.23 13.06
C THR A 83 17.20 1.03 12.51
N ILE A 84 17.29 -0.10 13.19
CA ILE A 84 16.66 -1.36 12.75
C ILE A 84 15.61 -1.81 13.77
N HIS A 85 14.36 -1.92 13.33
CA HIS A 85 13.29 -2.55 14.08
C HIS A 85 13.11 -3.99 13.61
N SER A 86 13.53 -4.96 14.45
CA SER A 86 13.38 -6.40 14.16
C SER A 86 11.98 -6.88 14.54
N ILE A 87 10.97 -6.56 13.70
CA ILE A 87 9.55 -6.82 13.96
C ILE A 87 8.78 -7.04 12.66
N ASP A 88 7.62 -7.70 12.77
CA ASP A 88 6.64 -7.79 11.68
C ASP A 88 6.02 -6.40 11.39
N ALA A 89 6.18 -5.92 10.16
CA ALA A 89 5.64 -4.62 9.74
C ALA A 89 4.11 -4.51 9.91
N LEU A 90 3.38 -5.63 9.88
CA LEU A 90 1.94 -5.66 10.14
C LEU A 90 1.58 -5.38 11.62
N LYS A 91 2.55 -5.43 12.52
CA LYS A 91 2.40 -5.21 13.97
C LYS A 91 3.10 -3.94 14.43
N PHE A 92 3.84 -3.29 13.54
CA PHE A 92 4.60 -2.09 13.89
C PHE A 92 3.68 -0.88 14.01
N ASP A 93 3.86 -0.10 15.07
CA ASP A 93 3.16 1.18 15.27
C ASP A 93 3.96 2.30 14.61
N PHE A 94 3.55 2.69 13.41
CA PHE A 94 4.21 3.77 12.65
C PHE A 94 4.09 5.13 13.32
N SER A 95 3.12 5.35 14.22
CA SER A 95 3.02 6.61 14.97
C SER A 95 4.22 6.89 15.88
N ALA A 96 4.91 5.83 16.33
CA ALA A 96 6.10 5.91 17.16
C ALA A 96 7.30 6.58 16.47
N LEU A 97 7.30 6.65 15.13
CA LEU A 97 8.39 7.28 14.36
C LEU A 97 8.18 8.78 14.09
N GLY A 98 7.12 9.38 14.69
CA GLY A 98 6.78 10.78 14.44
C GLY A 98 6.09 11.02 13.11
N GLY A 99 5.89 12.28 12.78
CA GLY A 99 5.21 12.69 11.54
C GLY A 99 6.14 12.80 10.34
N ASP A 100 5.54 13.16 9.20
CA ASP A 100 6.21 13.45 7.93
C ASP A 100 7.04 12.28 7.38
N GLN A 101 6.59 11.05 7.65
CA GLN A 101 7.27 9.83 7.23
C GLN A 101 7.20 9.66 5.71
N ARG A 102 8.31 9.24 5.14
CA ARG A 102 8.41 8.76 3.77
C ARG A 102 8.68 7.26 3.81
N ILE A 103 7.75 6.44 3.34
CA ILE A 103 7.86 4.99 3.49
C ILE A 103 8.18 4.36 2.14
N VAL A 104 9.20 3.51 2.11
CA VAL A 104 9.62 2.83 0.89
C VAL A 104 9.75 1.33 1.12
N GLY A 105 9.66 0.54 0.06
CA GLY A 105 9.93 -0.88 0.17
C GLY A 105 9.64 -1.69 -1.08
N ASN A 106 10.41 -2.77 -1.23
CA ASN A 106 10.09 -3.87 -2.13
C ASN A 106 9.29 -4.90 -1.34
N LEU A 107 7.96 -4.78 -1.34
CA LEU A 107 7.10 -5.54 -0.44
C LEU A 107 6.91 -6.98 -0.91
N PRO A 108 7.03 -7.96 0.00
CA PRO A 108 6.66 -9.34 -0.29
C PRO A 108 5.19 -9.43 -0.73
N TYR A 109 4.92 -10.12 -1.85
CA TYR A 109 3.61 -10.14 -2.48
C TYR A 109 2.49 -10.69 -1.59
N ASN A 110 2.82 -11.63 -0.69
CA ASN A 110 1.86 -12.26 0.22
C ASN A 110 1.36 -11.35 1.34
N ILE A 111 2.09 -10.30 1.70
CA ILE A 111 1.70 -9.37 2.77
C ILE A 111 1.38 -7.96 2.27
N SER A 112 1.57 -7.68 0.97
CA SER A 112 1.43 -6.32 0.43
C SER A 112 0.06 -5.70 0.71
N THR A 113 -1.04 -6.39 0.36
CA THR A 113 -2.39 -5.86 0.60
C THR A 113 -2.71 -5.66 2.09
N PRO A 114 -2.48 -6.61 3.00
CA PRO A 114 -2.62 -6.37 4.44
C PRO A 114 -1.79 -5.20 4.95
N LEU A 115 -0.55 -5.04 4.46
CA LEU A 115 0.34 -3.97 4.88
C LEU A 115 -0.17 -2.59 4.41
N LEU A 116 -0.69 -2.48 3.18
CA LEU A 116 -1.29 -1.25 2.68
C LEU A 116 -2.49 -0.82 3.54
N PHE A 117 -3.35 -1.77 3.96
CA PHE A 117 -4.44 -1.49 4.90
C PHE A 117 -3.93 -1.14 6.31
N HIS A 118 -2.86 -1.75 6.77
CA HIS A 118 -2.25 -1.38 8.04
C HIS A 118 -1.74 0.06 8.01
N LEU A 119 -0.95 0.42 6.97
CA LEU A 119 -0.42 1.77 6.77
C LEU A 119 -1.51 2.84 6.61
N SER A 120 -2.68 2.49 6.02
CA SER A 120 -3.79 3.43 5.89
C SER A 120 -4.34 3.96 7.23
N ARG A 121 -4.05 3.30 8.32
CA ARG A 121 -4.39 3.74 9.69
C ARG A 121 -3.48 4.86 10.20
N PHE A 122 -2.34 5.06 9.55
CA PHE A 122 -1.29 6.01 9.94
C PHE A 122 -1.13 7.18 8.96
N CYS A 123 -2.15 7.45 8.12
CA CYS A 123 -2.09 8.49 7.08
C CYS A 123 -1.63 9.85 7.60
N THR A 124 -1.98 10.22 8.85
CA THR A 124 -1.63 11.51 9.45
C THR A 124 -0.14 11.65 9.78
N TYR A 125 0.59 10.55 9.83
CA TYR A 125 2.04 10.52 10.07
C TYR A 125 2.85 10.41 8.79
N ILE A 126 2.20 10.12 7.64
CA ILE A 126 2.85 9.78 6.37
C ILE A 126 2.76 10.98 5.43
N ARG A 127 3.89 11.34 4.79
CA ARG A 127 3.98 12.30 3.69
C ARG A 127 3.71 11.60 2.35
N ASP A 128 4.46 10.55 2.07
CA ASP A 128 4.34 9.74 0.86
C ASP A 128 4.87 8.32 1.08
N MET A 129 4.49 7.42 0.17
CA MET A 129 4.98 6.04 0.17
C MET A 129 5.33 5.62 -1.26
N TYR A 130 6.43 4.87 -1.42
CA TYR A 130 6.89 4.31 -2.69
C TYR A 130 7.08 2.81 -2.54
N PHE A 131 6.21 2.05 -3.17
CA PHE A 131 6.26 0.60 -3.07
C PHE A 131 6.45 -0.08 -4.43
N MET A 132 7.25 -1.14 -4.42
CA MET A 132 7.29 -2.11 -5.48
C MET A 132 6.39 -3.28 -5.12
N LEU A 133 5.38 -3.54 -5.97
CA LEU A 133 4.34 -4.55 -5.79
C LEU A 133 4.15 -5.34 -7.09
N GLN A 134 3.36 -6.42 -7.06
CA GLN A 134 2.91 -7.05 -8.31
C GLN A 134 2.14 -6.05 -9.15
N LYS A 135 2.42 -6.02 -10.46
CA LYS A 135 1.81 -5.09 -11.43
C LYS A 135 0.28 -5.14 -11.38
N GLU A 136 -0.33 -6.34 -11.34
CA GLU A 136 -1.78 -6.49 -11.21
C GLU A 136 -2.35 -5.80 -9.96
N VAL A 137 -1.62 -5.87 -8.83
CA VAL A 137 -2.05 -5.19 -7.60
C VAL A 137 -2.01 -3.69 -7.78
N VAL A 138 -0.94 -3.14 -8.38
CA VAL A 138 -0.82 -1.70 -8.67
C VAL A 138 -1.91 -1.25 -9.64
N GLU A 139 -2.16 -1.97 -10.73
CA GLU A 139 -3.23 -1.68 -11.68
C GLU A 139 -4.60 -1.60 -11.00
N ARG A 140 -4.88 -2.51 -10.05
CA ARG A 140 -6.10 -2.47 -9.24
C ARG A 140 -6.13 -1.29 -8.27
N MET A 141 -4.99 -0.89 -7.71
CA MET A 141 -4.92 0.25 -6.78
C MET A 141 -5.26 1.57 -7.49
N VAL A 142 -4.73 1.77 -8.71
CA VAL A 142 -4.88 3.02 -9.48
C VAL A 142 -6.05 2.99 -10.46
N ALA A 143 -6.81 1.89 -10.52
CA ALA A 143 -7.92 1.71 -11.45
C ALA A 143 -9.00 2.77 -11.26
N GLU A 144 -9.58 3.25 -12.35
CA GLU A 144 -10.73 4.16 -12.34
C GLU A 144 -12.07 3.40 -12.31
N PRO A 145 -13.14 4.00 -11.78
CA PRO A 145 -14.47 3.45 -11.83
C PRO A 145 -14.86 3.01 -13.26
N SER A 146 -15.63 1.94 -13.37
CA SER A 146 -16.09 1.33 -14.63
C SER A 146 -15.01 0.62 -15.44
N THR A 147 -13.82 0.41 -14.88
CA THR A 147 -12.78 -0.43 -15.49
C THR A 147 -12.79 -1.84 -14.89
N SER A 148 -12.26 -2.83 -15.63
CA SER A 148 -12.23 -4.23 -15.18
C SER A 148 -11.37 -4.47 -13.95
N SER A 149 -10.38 -3.63 -13.70
CA SER A 149 -9.45 -3.71 -12.57
C SER A 149 -9.98 -3.02 -11.32
N TYR A 150 -11.02 -2.16 -11.46
CA TYR A 150 -11.59 -1.45 -10.33
C TYR A 150 -12.35 -2.39 -9.40
N GLY A 151 -12.04 -2.32 -8.12
CA GLY A 151 -12.60 -3.22 -7.13
C GLY A 151 -12.52 -2.69 -5.70
N ARG A 152 -12.83 -3.56 -4.74
CA ARG A 152 -12.77 -3.20 -3.32
C ARG A 152 -11.41 -2.60 -2.92
N LEU A 153 -10.30 -3.15 -3.43
CA LEU A 153 -8.95 -2.62 -3.16
C LEU A 153 -8.83 -1.17 -3.62
N SER A 154 -9.30 -0.87 -4.85
CA SER A 154 -9.30 0.47 -5.43
C SER A 154 -10.03 1.46 -4.51
N VAL A 155 -11.30 1.16 -4.18
CA VAL A 155 -12.15 2.03 -3.35
C VAL A 155 -11.51 2.28 -1.98
N MET A 156 -11.09 1.22 -1.29
CA MET A 156 -10.58 1.32 0.08
C MET A 156 -9.26 2.09 0.17
N LEU A 157 -8.37 1.96 -0.81
CA LEU A 157 -7.11 2.72 -0.82
C LEU A 157 -7.29 4.14 -1.36
N GLN A 158 -8.08 4.33 -2.43
CA GLN A 158 -8.39 5.65 -2.98
C GLN A 158 -9.22 6.52 -2.02
N TYR A 159 -9.87 5.92 -1.05
CA TYR A 159 -10.52 6.64 0.05
C TYR A 159 -9.50 7.37 0.95
N ARG A 160 -8.24 6.93 0.97
CA ARG A 160 -7.17 7.48 1.82
C ARG A 160 -6.04 8.13 1.05
N PHE A 161 -5.76 7.67 -0.18
CA PHE A 161 -4.55 8.01 -0.92
C PHE A 161 -4.85 8.42 -2.36
N ALA A 162 -4.18 9.45 -2.83
CA ALA A 162 -3.92 9.65 -4.26
C ALA A 162 -2.77 8.69 -4.64
N MET A 163 -2.95 7.93 -5.74
CA MET A 163 -2.01 6.89 -6.15
C MET A 163 -1.72 6.99 -7.63
N GLU A 164 -0.46 6.72 -7.99
CA GLU A 164 0.01 6.75 -9.38
C GLU A 164 1.03 5.63 -9.60
N GLN A 165 0.87 4.86 -10.67
CA GLN A 165 1.89 3.93 -11.12
C GLN A 165 2.99 4.71 -11.84
N ILE A 166 4.25 4.56 -11.39
CA ILE A 166 5.39 5.30 -11.94
C ILE A 166 5.99 4.56 -13.13
N PHE A 167 6.36 3.29 -12.94
CA PHE A 167 6.88 2.43 -14.02
C PHE A 167 6.75 0.94 -13.67
N THR A 168 6.89 0.10 -14.70
CA THR A 168 6.87 -1.37 -14.59
C THR A 168 8.30 -1.89 -14.42
N VAL A 169 8.47 -2.97 -13.63
CA VAL A 169 9.73 -3.64 -13.37
C VAL A 169 9.63 -5.08 -13.87
N PRO A 170 10.49 -5.50 -14.81
CA PRO A 170 10.45 -6.85 -15.36
C PRO A 170 10.97 -7.89 -14.34
N PRO A 171 10.53 -9.16 -14.46
CA PRO A 171 10.90 -10.23 -13.52
C PRO A 171 12.41 -10.49 -13.44
N GLU A 172 13.14 -10.28 -14.54
CA GLU A 172 14.59 -10.50 -14.62
C GLU A 172 15.39 -9.60 -13.68
N SER A 173 14.78 -8.49 -13.22
CA SER A 173 15.37 -7.56 -12.25
C SER A 173 15.54 -8.18 -10.85
N PHE A 174 15.03 -9.39 -10.61
CA PHE A 174 15.02 -10.03 -9.28
C PHE A 174 15.77 -11.36 -9.22
N ARG A 175 16.18 -11.75 -8.00
CA ARG A 175 16.68 -13.09 -7.68
C ARG A 175 16.03 -13.57 -6.36
N PRO A 176 15.34 -14.73 -6.34
CA PRO A 176 14.92 -15.50 -7.51
C PRO A 176 13.97 -14.72 -8.42
N VAL A 177 13.88 -15.10 -9.69
CA VAL A 177 13.00 -14.44 -10.67
C VAL A 177 11.54 -14.74 -10.33
N PRO A 178 10.69 -13.74 -10.09
CA PRO A 178 9.26 -13.93 -9.86
C PRO A 178 8.54 -14.36 -11.15
N LYS A 179 7.32 -14.90 -11.02
CA LYS A 179 6.51 -15.34 -12.16
C LYS A 179 5.76 -14.21 -12.88
N VAL A 180 5.73 -13.02 -12.28
CA VAL A 180 4.92 -11.89 -12.72
C VAL A 180 5.73 -10.61 -12.69
N GLU A 181 5.35 -9.64 -13.51
CA GLU A 181 5.90 -8.30 -13.48
C GLU A 181 5.57 -7.59 -12.17
N SER A 182 6.44 -6.68 -11.77
CA SER A 182 6.21 -5.73 -10.68
C SER A 182 5.98 -4.33 -11.24
N ALA A 183 5.48 -3.43 -10.41
CA ALA A 183 5.41 -2.01 -10.72
C ALA A 183 5.72 -1.18 -9.48
N ILE A 184 6.24 0.02 -9.70
CA ILE A 184 6.42 1.03 -8.67
C ILE A 184 5.16 1.89 -8.62
N VAL A 185 4.60 2.04 -7.43
CA VAL A 185 3.48 2.93 -7.13
C VAL A 185 3.89 3.97 -6.12
N VAL A 186 3.51 5.22 -6.36
CA VAL A 186 3.55 6.28 -5.35
C VAL A 186 2.16 6.45 -4.74
N MET A 187 2.11 6.63 -3.42
CA MET A 187 0.88 6.85 -2.67
C MET A 187 1.07 8.08 -1.78
N ARG A 188 0.13 9.02 -1.85
CA ARG A 188 0.13 10.23 -1.01
C ARG A 188 -1.18 10.32 -0.27
N PRO A 189 -1.19 10.52 1.06
CA PRO A 189 -2.42 10.76 1.80
C PRO A 189 -3.22 11.90 1.16
N LEU A 190 -4.53 11.73 1.08
CA LEU A 190 -5.40 12.77 0.58
C LEU A 190 -5.40 13.96 1.55
N ASN A 191 -5.66 15.14 1.02
CA ASN A 191 -5.77 16.36 1.83
C ASN A 191 -7.03 16.33 2.72
N LYS A 192 -7.09 17.25 3.69
CA LYS A 192 -8.20 17.36 4.66
C LYS A 192 -9.59 17.62 4.03
N ASN A 193 -9.65 18.00 2.76
CA ASN A 193 -10.90 18.26 2.04
C ASN A 193 -11.45 17.01 1.32
N ALA A 194 -10.75 15.88 1.40
CA ALA A 194 -11.26 14.64 0.83
C ALA A 194 -12.53 14.20 1.57
N PRO A 195 -13.49 13.58 0.88
CA PRO A 195 -14.71 13.08 1.51
C PRO A 195 -14.36 11.97 2.51
N VAL A 196 -14.73 12.17 3.78
CA VAL A 196 -14.56 11.21 4.87
C VAL A 196 -15.95 10.77 5.32
N ALA A 197 -16.19 9.47 5.42
CA ALA A 197 -17.42 8.91 5.92
C ALA A 197 -17.54 9.16 7.44
N ASN A 198 -18.75 9.51 7.92
CA ASN A 198 -19.03 9.72 9.33
C ASN A 198 -18.86 8.44 10.18
N ASP A 199 -19.01 7.26 9.57
CA ASP A 199 -18.68 5.95 10.14
C ASP A 199 -17.88 5.13 9.12
N GLU A 200 -16.57 5.07 9.33
CA GLU A 200 -15.64 4.34 8.45
C GLU A 200 -15.83 2.82 8.52
N ALA A 201 -16.26 2.30 9.65
CA ALA A 201 -16.56 0.87 9.78
C ALA A 201 -17.78 0.51 8.94
N LEU A 202 -18.82 1.35 8.94
CA LEU A 202 -19.99 1.19 8.08
C LEU A 202 -19.62 1.33 6.60
N PHE A 203 -18.82 2.34 6.23
CA PHE A 203 -18.28 2.50 4.88
C PHE A 203 -17.57 1.21 4.40
N SER A 204 -16.66 0.66 5.21
CA SER A 204 -15.93 -0.57 4.87
C SER A 204 -16.87 -1.78 4.69
N ARG A 205 -17.92 -1.90 5.54
CA ARG A 205 -18.94 -2.96 5.40
C ARG A 205 -19.73 -2.80 4.12
N ILE A 206 -20.16 -1.59 3.77
CA ILE A 206 -20.92 -1.30 2.54
C ILE A 206 -20.10 -1.61 1.30
N VAL A 207 -18.84 -1.15 1.24
CA VAL A 207 -17.94 -1.47 0.12
C VAL A 207 -17.74 -2.98 0.01
N THR A 208 -17.54 -3.68 1.14
CA THR A 208 -17.40 -5.15 1.14
C THR A 208 -18.66 -5.84 0.62
N ALA A 209 -19.84 -5.41 1.04
CA ALA A 209 -21.12 -5.96 0.58
C ALA A 209 -21.32 -5.69 -0.93
N ALA A 210 -21.04 -4.48 -1.38
CA ALA A 210 -21.20 -4.11 -2.80
C ALA A 210 -20.35 -5.01 -3.72
N PHE A 211 -19.08 -5.28 -3.35
CA PHE A 211 -18.18 -6.13 -4.13
C PHE A 211 -18.28 -7.63 -3.83
N SER A 212 -19.23 -8.07 -2.99
CA SER A 212 -19.41 -9.49 -2.63
C SER A 212 -19.74 -10.38 -3.83
N GLN A 213 -20.44 -9.84 -4.83
CA GLN A 213 -20.86 -10.56 -6.03
C GLN A 213 -20.67 -9.71 -7.29
N ARG A 214 -19.56 -9.91 -7.98
CA ARG A 214 -19.12 -9.06 -9.11
C ARG A 214 -20.17 -8.86 -10.21
N ARG A 215 -20.99 -9.87 -10.51
CA ARG A 215 -21.98 -9.81 -11.62
C ARG A 215 -23.34 -9.27 -11.20
N LYS A 216 -23.59 -9.03 -9.92
CA LYS A 216 -24.90 -8.54 -9.42
C LYS A 216 -24.91 -7.01 -9.37
N THR A 217 -26.12 -6.45 -9.51
CA THR A 217 -26.38 -5.02 -9.38
C THR A 217 -26.36 -4.57 -7.94
N LEU A 218 -26.23 -3.27 -7.70
CA LEU A 218 -26.26 -2.66 -6.36
C LEU A 218 -27.56 -2.95 -5.61
N ARG A 219 -28.69 -2.98 -6.31
CA ARG A 219 -29.97 -3.37 -5.74
C ARG A 219 -29.87 -4.71 -4.99
N ASN A 220 -29.15 -5.67 -5.55
CA ASN A 220 -29.00 -7.00 -4.96
C ASN A 220 -27.90 -7.05 -3.89
N THR A 221 -26.75 -6.44 -4.16
CA THR A 221 -25.58 -6.54 -3.25
C THR A 221 -25.73 -5.64 -2.03
N LEU A 222 -26.47 -4.54 -2.13
CA LEU A 222 -26.74 -3.61 -1.02
C LEU A 222 -28.14 -3.74 -0.43
N SER A 223 -28.91 -4.80 -0.72
CA SER A 223 -30.28 -5.00 -0.24
C SER A 223 -30.42 -5.00 1.29
N ALA A 224 -29.37 -5.36 2.02
CA ALA A 224 -29.31 -5.27 3.48
C ALA A 224 -29.17 -3.82 4.01
N TYR A 225 -28.78 -2.87 3.17
CA TYR A 225 -28.50 -1.48 3.53
C TYR A 225 -29.48 -0.49 2.90
N LEU A 226 -29.90 -0.71 1.64
CA LEU A 226 -30.69 0.21 0.82
C LEU A 226 -31.93 -0.47 0.24
N ARG A 227 -33.06 0.26 0.25
CA ARG A 227 -34.30 -0.09 -0.48
C ARG A 227 -34.34 0.67 -1.82
N GLY A 228 -35.30 0.33 -2.69
CA GLY A 228 -35.42 0.94 -4.02
C GLY A 228 -35.50 2.47 -4.01
N GLU A 229 -36.29 3.05 -3.07
CA GLU A 229 -36.45 4.50 -2.90
C GLU A 229 -35.17 5.21 -2.43
N ASP A 230 -34.31 4.52 -1.66
CA ASP A 230 -33.06 5.08 -1.15
C ASP A 230 -32.08 5.42 -2.27
N PHE A 231 -32.07 4.60 -3.32
CA PHE A 231 -31.23 4.84 -4.50
C PHE A 231 -31.64 6.14 -5.22
N ASN A 232 -32.93 6.47 -5.24
CA ASN A 232 -33.42 7.72 -5.81
C ASN A 232 -32.95 8.93 -4.96
N CYS A 233 -33.04 8.81 -3.63
CA CYS A 233 -32.56 9.86 -2.71
C CYS A 233 -31.04 10.14 -2.88
N LEU A 234 -30.28 9.09 -3.19
CA LEU A 234 -28.83 9.17 -3.40
C LEU A 234 -28.45 9.56 -4.83
N ALA A 235 -29.42 9.70 -5.75
CA ALA A 235 -29.19 9.88 -7.18
C ALA A 235 -28.24 8.81 -7.79
N ILE A 236 -28.42 7.55 -7.37
CA ILE A 236 -27.64 6.39 -7.84
C ILE A 236 -28.59 5.43 -8.56
N ASP A 237 -28.24 4.99 -9.77
CA ASP A 237 -28.99 3.93 -10.45
C ASP A 237 -28.73 2.57 -9.77
N ALA A 238 -29.80 1.97 -9.23
CA ALA A 238 -29.77 0.69 -8.54
C ALA A 238 -29.36 -0.49 -9.45
N ASN A 239 -29.42 -0.32 -10.78
CA ASN A 239 -29.02 -1.33 -11.76
C ASN A 239 -27.50 -1.31 -12.07
N LEU A 240 -26.77 -0.28 -11.64
CA LEU A 240 -25.32 -0.26 -11.72
C LEU A 240 -24.71 -1.40 -10.88
N ARG A 241 -23.46 -1.71 -11.19
CA ARG A 241 -22.64 -2.64 -10.41
C ARG A 241 -21.70 -1.88 -9.48
N ALA A 242 -21.12 -2.58 -8.50
CA ALA A 242 -20.19 -2.02 -7.55
C ALA A 242 -19.02 -1.27 -8.23
N GLU A 243 -18.51 -1.80 -9.34
CA GLU A 243 -17.39 -1.22 -10.09
C GLU A 243 -17.70 0.12 -10.76
N ASN A 244 -18.98 0.51 -10.87
CA ASN A 244 -19.37 1.76 -11.52
C ASN A 244 -19.38 2.97 -10.56
N LEU A 245 -19.35 2.75 -9.24
CA LEU A 245 -19.41 3.82 -8.26
C LEU A 245 -18.05 4.39 -7.91
N THR A 246 -18.01 5.71 -7.78
CA THR A 246 -16.87 6.44 -7.25
C THR A 246 -16.74 6.28 -5.74
N VAL A 247 -15.56 6.55 -5.18
CA VAL A 247 -15.34 6.59 -3.72
C VAL A 247 -16.31 7.55 -3.03
N ARG A 248 -16.57 8.72 -3.62
CA ARG A 248 -17.52 9.72 -3.08
C ARG A 248 -18.93 9.16 -2.96
N GLN A 249 -19.40 8.43 -3.96
CA GLN A 249 -20.73 7.79 -3.92
C GLN A 249 -20.81 6.74 -2.81
N TYR A 250 -19.75 5.96 -2.59
CA TYR A 250 -19.70 5.02 -1.45
C TYR A 250 -19.74 5.73 -0.09
N VAL A 251 -19.07 6.88 0.05
CA VAL A 251 -19.16 7.72 1.26
C VAL A 251 -20.60 8.21 1.45
N SER A 252 -21.24 8.74 0.40
CA SER A 252 -22.63 9.19 0.46
C SER A 252 -23.59 8.08 0.87
N ILE A 253 -23.40 6.85 0.38
CA ILE A 253 -24.19 5.69 0.80
C ILE A 253 -23.99 5.40 2.29
N ALA A 254 -22.75 5.43 2.78
CA ALA A 254 -22.45 5.15 4.19
C ALA A 254 -23.12 6.19 5.11
N ASP A 255 -22.97 7.47 4.80
CA ASP A 255 -23.55 8.56 5.59
C ASP A 255 -25.08 8.55 5.56
N TYR A 256 -25.68 8.23 4.43
CA TYR A 256 -27.14 8.06 4.31
C TYR A 256 -27.63 6.89 5.18
N CYS A 257 -26.98 5.74 5.14
CA CYS A 257 -27.34 4.59 5.96
C CYS A 257 -27.21 4.90 7.46
N LEU A 258 -26.16 5.62 7.86
CA LEU A 258 -25.94 6.03 9.24
C LEU A 258 -27.10 6.93 9.74
N SER A 259 -27.50 7.93 8.95
CA SER A 259 -28.56 8.88 9.30
C SER A 259 -29.92 8.21 9.51
N ARG A 260 -30.16 7.05 8.85
CA ARG A 260 -31.41 6.26 9.01
C ARG A 260 -31.40 5.32 10.22
N SER A 261 -30.21 4.90 10.66
CA SER A 261 -30.09 4.01 11.85
C SER A 261 -30.37 4.75 13.16
N HIS A 262 -30.43 6.07 13.14
CA HIS A 262 -30.74 6.94 14.28
C HIS A 262 -32.19 7.46 14.30
N LYS A 263 -33.03 7.02 13.34
CA LYS A 263 -34.47 7.27 13.31
C LYS A 263 -35.25 5.99 13.62
#